data_f355fabbf3fcd1e5583dde44fd4d98da
#
_entry.id   f355fabbf3fcd1e5583dde44fd4d98da
#
_cell.length_a   1.000
_cell.length_b   1.000
_cell.length_c   1.000
_cell.angle_alpha   90.00
_cell.angle_beta   90.00
_cell.angle_gamma   90.00
#
_symmetry.space_group_name_H-M   'P 1'
#
loop_
_entity.id
_entity.type
_entity.pdbx_description
1 polymer ?
#
loop_
_entity_poly.entity_id
_entity_poly.type
_entity_poly.pdbx_seq_one_letter_code
_entity_poly.pdbx_strand_id
1 'polypeptide(L)'
;AYDIPLRLVGSEMCIRDRKYIAPGGWFSLEYPAGWREFEDTEESFLFYDPDKWSGNFRISAYRGADTNYGKECVSYELKENPAAELTLIRGVQSAYSVDSFQEEGIWYTSHFWVIDCRDICVECSFTVAKGGDKTVAENIIASIEIRSENKAYPKEIIPIRVLEIGEVNSAYEWASSTIKKQLTKDFSSQEEDIEKIQEVMDSGRFQPQQRMAWENFGVAFGTILVNEMEGMEWVTVIDGKEEYPALQFMNSDMLIDPAAIVWNKAKKNLPCDLKAEFKKIKREAEAVLDDIN
;
A
#
# COMPACT_ATOMS: atom_id res chain seq x y z
N ALA A 1 15.84 -6.74 11.17
CA ALA A 1 14.51 -6.31 10.72
C ALA A 1 13.61 -6.36 11.94
N TYR A 2 13.17 -5.22 12.43
CA TYR A 2 12.12 -5.15 13.44
C TYR A 2 10.84 -4.93 12.66
N ASP A 3 10.11 -6.03 12.43
CA ASP A 3 8.72 -5.94 11.99
C ASP A 3 7.96 -5.20 13.08
N ILE A 4 7.49 -3.98 12.77
CA ILE A 4 6.40 -3.41 13.54
C ILE A 4 5.26 -4.43 13.40
N PRO A 5 4.69 -4.97 14.50
CA PRO A 5 3.54 -5.82 14.37
C PRO A 5 2.39 -4.94 13.87
N LEU A 6 2.26 -4.86 12.54
CA LEU A 6 1.03 -4.41 11.92
C LEU A 6 -0.02 -5.42 12.36
N ARG A 7 -0.75 -5.10 13.40
CA ARG A 7 -1.86 -5.90 13.89
C ARG A 7 -2.95 -5.85 12.83
N LEU A 8 -2.85 -6.81 11.91
CA LEU A 8 -3.85 -7.04 10.88
C LEU A 8 -4.99 -7.83 11.51
N VAL A 9 -5.79 -7.17 12.31
CA VAL A 9 -7.06 -7.74 12.79
C VAL A 9 -8.10 -7.40 11.74
N GLY A 10 -8.25 -8.29 10.76
CA GLY A 10 -9.43 -8.29 9.92
C GLY A 10 -10.62 -8.74 10.75
N SER A 11 -11.55 -7.86 11.06
CA SER A 11 -12.90 -8.27 11.35
C SER A 11 -13.42 -9.03 10.12
N GLU A 12 -14.16 -10.13 10.32
CA GLU A 12 -14.91 -10.83 9.28
C GLU A 12 -15.97 -9.86 8.70
N MET A 13 -15.54 -8.99 7.82
CA MET A 13 -16.45 -8.09 7.14
C MET A 13 -16.28 -8.19 5.65
N CYS A 14 -17.29 -8.79 5.04
CA CYS A 14 -17.59 -8.85 3.61
C CYS A 14 -16.46 -9.32 2.68
N ILE A 15 -16.73 -10.45 2.04
CA ILE A 15 -16.07 -11.01 0.85
C ILE A 15 -16.19 -9.98 -0.30
N ARG A 16 -15.46 -8.88 -0.22
CA ARG A 16 -15.28 -7.94 -1.33
C ARG A 16 -13.81 -7.91 -1.66
N ASP A 17 -13.50 -8.01 -2.94
CA ASP A 17 -12.16 -7.81 -3.44
C ASP A 17 -11.63 -6.44 -2.98
N ARG A 18 -10.33 -6.37 -2.74
CA ARG A 18 -9.64 -5.14 -2.36
C ARG A 18 -9.17 -4.41 -3.60
N LYS A 19 -9.26 -3.10 -3.60
CA LYS A 19 -8.73 -2.26 -4.67
C LYS A 19 -7.26 -1.95 -4.41
N TYR A 20 -6.46 -2.02 -5.47
CA TYR A 20 -5.11 -1.51 -5.52
C TYR A 20 -5.01 -0.41 -6.57
N ILE A 21 -4.22 0.60 -6.29
CA ILE A 21 -3.88 1.67 -7.22
C ILE A 21 -2.36 1.81 -7.18
N ALA A 22 -1.72 1.61 -8.32
CA ALA A 22 -0.27 1.71 -8.41
C ALA A 22 0.23 3.12 -8.06
N PRO A 23 1.42 3.26 -7.46
CA PRO A 23 2.03 4.57 -7.20
C PRO A 23 2.03 5.46 -8.45
N GLY A 24 1.69 6.75 -8.26
CA GLY A 24 1.48 7.67 -9.37
C GLY A 24 0.19 7.45 -10.17
N GLY A 25 -0.68 6.54 -9.74
CA GLY A 25 -1.99 6.32 -10.33
C GLY A 25 -1.98 5.77 -11.77
N TRP A 26 -0.98 4.99 -12.16
CA TRP A 26 -0.84 4.46 -13.51
C TRP A 26 -1.94 3.50 -13.89
N PHE A 27 -2.27 2.58 -12.99
CA PHE A 27 -3.33 1.62 -13.14
C PHE A 27 -3.97 1.32 -11.79
N SER A 28 -5.12 0.69 -11.83
CA SER A 28 -5.74 0.06 -10.66
C SER A 28 -6.17 -1.36 -11.01
N LEU A 29 -6.33 -2.18 -9.98
CA LEU A 29 -6.86 -3.53 -10.08
C LEU A 29 -7.65 -3.89 -8.82
N GLU A 30 -8.41 -4.97 -8.88
CA GLU A 30 -9.06 -5.60 -7.73
C GLU A 30 -8.43 -6.97 -7.47
N TYR A 31 -8.20 -7.30 -6.20
CA TYR A 31 -7.59 -8.55 -5.77
C TYR A 31 -8.32 -9.12 -4.56
N PRO A 32 -8.29 -10.46 -4.32
CA PRO A 32 -9.05 -11.10 -3.26
C PRO A 32 -8.76 -10.53 -1.89
N ALA A 33 -9.77 -10.40 -1.03
CA ALA A 33 -9.66 -9.78 0.30
C ALA A 33 -8.63 -10.46 1.23
N GLY A 34 -8.39 -11.76 1.06
CA GLY A 34 -7.36 -12.49 1.82
C GLY A 34 -5.94 -12.27 1.32
N TRP A 35 -5.77 -11.71 0.13
CA TRP A 35 -4.45 -11.45 -0.45
C TRP A 35 -3.88 -10.13 0.04
N ARG A 36 -2.57 -9.97 -0.12
CA ARG A 36 -1.81 -8.76 0.23
C ARG A 36 -0.76 -8.47 -0.81
N GLU A 37 -0.37 -7.19 -0.89
CA GLU A 37 0.82 -6.76 -1.59
C GLU A 37 2.07 -7.12 -0.77
N PHE A 38 3.11 -7.54 -1.47
CA PHE A 38 4.43 -7.81 -0.90
C PHE A 38 5.51 -7.07 -1.67
N GLU A 39 6.62 -6.82 -0.99
CA GLU A 39 7.81 -6.25 -1.62
C GLU A 39 8.34 -7.21 -2.69
N ASP A 40 8.61 -6.65 -3.87
CA ASP A 40 9.20 -7.38 -4.99
C ASP A 40 10.36 -6.56 -5.57
N THR A 41 10.24 -6.09 -6.80
CA THR A 41 11.23 -5.21 -7.45
C THR A 41 10.63 -3.81 -7.65
N GLU A 42 11.49 -2.81 -7.92
CA GLU A 42 11.03 -1.42 -8.14
C GLU A 42 10.01 -1.28 -9.29
N GLU A 43 9.97 -2.26 -10.22
CA GLU A 43 9.13 -2.20 -11.41
C GLU A 43 7.98 -3.22 -11.39
N SER A 44 7.81 -3.97 -10.31
CA SER A 44 6.75 -4.97 -10.22
C SER A 44 6.10 -5.04 -8.85
N PHE A 45 4.82 -5.40 -8.84
CA PHE A 45 3.98 -5.54 -7.64
C PHE A 45 3.56 -6.99 -7.50
N LEU A 46 3.78 -7.56 -6.33
CA LEU A 46 3.54 -8.96 -6.01
C LEU A 46 2.37 -9.10 -5.04
N PHE A 47 1.43 -9.99 -5.35
CA PHE A 47 0.25 -10.28 -4.53
C PHE A 47 0.08 -11.77 -4.31
N TYR A 48 -0.19 -12.18 -3.08
CA TYR A 48 -0.59 -13.54 -2.73
C TYR A 48 -1.30 -13.60 -1.37
N ASP A 49 -1.91 -14.75 -1.08
CA ASP A 49 -2.49 -15.04 0.23
C ASP A 49 -1.39 -15.56 1.18
N PRO A 50 -1.03 -14.82 2.25
CA PRO A 50 0.01 -15.26 3.19
C PRO A 50 -0.45 -16.41 4.09
N ASP A 51 -1.75 -16.56 4.32
CA ASP A 51 -2.30 -17.56 5.23
C ASP A 51 -2.57 -18.88 4.51
N LYS A 52 -2.96 -18.80 3.23
CA LYS A 52 -3.24 -19.96 2.40
C LYS A 52 -2.74 -19.72 0.98
N TRP A 53 -1.47 -20.03 0.76
CA TRP A 53 -0.87 -19.86 -0.56
C TRP A 53 -1.63 -20.62 -1.65
N SER A 54 -2.09 -19.90 -2.65
CA SER A 54 -2.84 -20.41 -3.81
C SER A 54 -2.24 -19.94 -5.14
N GLY A 55 -1.04 -19.37 -5.10
CA GLY A 55 -0.29 -18.82 -6.22
C GLY A 55 0.18 -17.40 -5.93
N ASN A 56 1.15 -16.94 -6.72
CA ASN A 56 1.70 -15.60 -6.69
C ASN A 56 1.31 -14.86 -7.96
N PHE A 57 0.63 -13.74 -7.83
CA PHE A 57 0.31 -12.84 -8.93
C PHE A 57 1.28 -11.66 -8.94
N ARG A 58 1.88 -11.38 -10.08
CA ARG A 58 2.80 -10.27 -10.27
C ARG A 58 2.33 -9.43 -11.46
N ILE A 59 2.47 -8.11 -11.34
CA ILE A 59 2.13 -7.15 -12.39
C ILE A 59 3.20 -6.09 -12.52
N SER A 60 3.54 -5.76 -13.76
CA SER A 60 4.40 -4.63 -14.15
C SER A 60 3.69 -3.82 -15.23
N ALA A 61 3.94 -2.52 -15.28
CA ALA A 61 3.41 -1.65 -16.31
C ALA A 61 4.49 -0.71 -16.83
N TYR A 62 4.65 -0.66 -18.15
CA TYR A 62 5.68 0.12 -18.83
C TYR A 62 5.04 1.07 -19.81
N ARG A 63 5.48 2.33 -19.83
CA ARG A 63 4.99 3.33 -20.79
C ARG A 63 6.00 3.55 -21.90
N GLY A 64 5.53 3.47 -23.14
CA GLY A 64 6.30 3.81 -24.33
C GLY A 64 6.13 5.26 -24.75
N ALA A 65 6.90 5.64 -25.77
CA ALA A 65 6.88 6.99 -26.33
C ALA A 65 5.66 7.24 -27.24
N ASP A 66 5.02 6.19 -27.75
CA ASP A 66 3.89 6.29 -28.67
C ASP A 66 2.73 5.37 -28.29
N THR A 67 1.59 5.57 -28.96
CA THR A 67 0.34 4.87 -28.68
C THR A 67 0.30 3.42 -29.17
N ASN A 68 1.34 2.92 -29.82
CA ASN A 68 1.44 1.54 -30.30
C ASN A 68 2.35 0.68 -29.43
N TYR A 69 2.96 1.24 -28.41
CA TYR A 69 3.94 0.54 -27.57
C TYR A 69 3.42 -0.78 -27.01
N GLY A 70 2.21 -0.79 -26.45
CA GLY A 70 1.60 -2.04 -25.94
C GLY A 70 1.45 -3.11 -27.02
N LYS A 71 1.04 -2.70 -28.25
CA LYS A 71 0.95 -3.60 -29.40
C LYS A 71 2.31 -4.13 -29.85
N GLU A 72 3.35 -3.31 -29.77
CA GLU A 72 4.72 -3.74 -30.08
C GLU A 72 5.21 -4.79 -29.09
N CYS A 73 4.94 -4.60 -27.79
CA CYS A 73 5.27 -5.57 -26.75
C CYS A 73 4.57 -6.92 -26.99
N VAL A 74 3.27 -6.90 -27.29
CA VAL A 74 2.52 -8.12 -27.63
C VAL A 74 3.10 -8.80 -28.86
N SER A 75 3.43 -8.03 -29.92
CA SER A 75 4.01 -8.57 -31.14
C SER A 75 5.41 -9.15 -30.93
N TYR A 76 6.20 -8.50 -30.06
CA TYR A 76 7.52 -8.96 -29.66
C TYR A 76 7.43 -10.31 -28.93
N GLU A 77 6.55 -10.41 -27.92
CA GLU A 77 6.36 -11.66 -27.16
C GLU A 77 5.92 -12.81 -28.08
N LEU A 78 4.96 -12.59 -28.96
CA LEU A 78 4.49 -13.59 -29.92
C LEU A 78 5.57 -14.07 -30.88
N LYS A 79 6.55 -13.21 -31.20
CA LYS A 79 7.66 -13.55 -32.10
C LYS A 79 8.80 -14.26 -31.40
N GLU A 80 9.17 -13.80 -30.22
CA GLU A 80 10.37 -14.29 -29.50
C GLU A 80 10.07 -15.52 -28.63
N ASN A 81 8.81 -15.70 -28.20
CA ASN A 81 8.39 -16.83 -27.39
C ASN A 81 7.53 -17.81 -28.20
N PRO A 82 8.07 -18.96 -28.63
CA PRO A 82 7.32 -19.96 -29.41
C PRO A 82 6.11 -20.58 -28.67
N ALA A 83 6.07 -20.46 -27.34
CA ALA A 83 4.95 -20.92 -26.52
C ALA A 83 3.84 -19.87 -26.37
N ALA A 84 4.06 -18.64 -26.84
CA ALA A 84 3.10 -17.57 -26.75
C ALA A 84 2.00 -17.69 -27.81
N GLU A 85 0.77 -17.50 -27.39
CA GLU A 85 -0.41 -17.50 -28.24
C GLU A 85 -1.14 -16.16 -28.14
N LEU A 86 -1.70 -15.71 -29.28
CA LEU A 86 -2.55 -14.51 -29.29
C LEU A 86 -3.88 -14.80 -28.61
N THR A 87 -4.23 -13.97 -27.65
CA THR A 87 -5.50 -14.05 -26.93
C THR A 87 -6.18 -12.69 -26.83
N LEU A 88 -7.40 -12.64 -26.32
CA LEU A 88 -8.13 -11.42 -26.06
C LEU A 88 -8.52 -11.34 -24.59
N ILE A 89 -8.12 -10.27 -23.93
CA ILE A 89 -8.52 -9.93 -22.57
C ILE A 89 -9.45 -8.72 -22.63
N ARG A 90 -10.73 -8.91 -22.31
CA ARG A 90 -11.76 -7.86 -22.44
C ARG A 90 -11.79 -7.18 -23.82
N GLY A 91 -11.50 -7.94 -24.87
CA GLY A 91 -11.44 -7.44 -26.25
C GLY A 91 -10.13 -6.76 -26.63
N VAL A 92 -9.15 -6.73 -25.75
CA VAL A 92 -7.81 -6.16 -25.99
C VAL A 92 -6.86 -7.30 -26.42
N GLN A 93 -6.08 -7.06 -27.47
CA GLN A 93 -5.07 -8.02 -27.94
C GLN A 93 -4.01 -8.24 -26.85
N SER A 94 -3.68 -9.49 -26.62
CA SER A 94 -2.73 -9.88 -25.59
C SER A 94 -1.98 -11.12 -26.05
N ALA A 95 -0.73 -11.28 -25.63
CA ALA A 95 -0.01 -12.55 -25.73
C ALA A 95 -0.17 -13.31 -24.41
N TYR A 96 -0.31 -14.63 -24.53
CA TYR A 96 -0.38 -15.52 -23.37
C TYR A 96 0.55 -16.70 -23.58
N SER A 97 1.33 -17.03 -22.56
CA SER A 97 2.21 -18.20 -22.56
C SER A 97 2.16 -18.93 -21.23
N VAL A 98 2.59 -20.18 -21.26
CA VAL A 98 2.66 -21.05 -20.08
C VAL A 98 4.00 -21.75 -20.05
N ASP A 99 4.65 -21.74 -18.91
CA ASP A 99 5.84 -22.53 -18.64
C ASP A 99 5.66 -23.38 -17.39
N SER A 100 6.44 -24.46 -17.26
CA SER A 100 6.44 -25.32 -16.08
C SER A 100 7.87 -25.58 -15.66
N PHE A 101 8.13 -25.38 -14.38
CA PHE A 101 9.45 -25.59 -13.79
C PHE A 101 9.34 -26.36 -12.47
N GLN A 102 10.48 -26.83 -11.99
CA GLN A 102 10.57 -27.54 -10.71
C GLN A 102 11.51 -26.78 -9.78
N GLU A 103 11.04 -26.56 -8.56
CA GLU A 103 11.82 -25.97 -7.49
C GLU A 103 11.63 -26.81 -6.22
N GLU A 104 12.71 -27.18 -5.55
CA GLU A 104 12.72 -28.03 -4.34
C GLU A 104 11.88 -29.32 -4.47
N GLY A 105 11.80 -29.88 -5.67
CA GLY A 105 11.05 -31.12 -5.93
C GLY A 105 9.56 -30.91 -6.21
N ILE A 106 9.07 -29.70 -6.12
CA ILE A 106 7.67 -29.34 -6.40
C ILE A 106 7.58 -28.78 -7.83
N TRP A 107 6.60 -29.24 -8.59
CA TRP A 107 6.31 -28.70 -9.91
C TRP A 107 5.37 -27.51 -9.83
N TYR A 108 5.73 -26.45 -10.54
CA TYR A 108 4.96 -25.23 -10.70
C TYR A 108 4.58 -25.01 -12.16
N THR A 109 3.51 -24.25 -12.35
CA THR A 109 3.11 -23.69 -13.63
C THR A 109 3.10 -22.17 -13.51
N SER A 110 3.81 -21.50 -14.41
CA SER A 110 3.80 -20.05 -14.53
C SER A 110 3.02 -19.65 -15.77
N HIS A 111 2.00 -18.87 -15.59
CA HIS A 111 1.19 -18.25 -16.64
C HIS A 111 1.69 -16.83 -16.84
N PHE A 112 1.83 -16.38 -18.07
CA PHE A 112 2.32 -15.05 -18.40
C PHE A 112 1.43 -14.38 -19.44
N TRP A 113 1.14 -13.10 -19.24
CA TRP A 113 0.32 -12.28 -20.13
C TRP A 113 1.03 -10.97 -20.43
N VAL A 114 1.06 -10.58 -21.71
CA VAL A 114 1.47 -9.27 -22.18
C VAL A 114 0.26 -8.62 -22.82
N ILE A 115 -0.16 -7.47 -22.30
CA ILE A 115 -1.46 -6.84 -22.62
C ILE A 115 -1.22 -5.49 -23.29
N ASP A 116 -1.85 -5.29 -24.47
CA ASP A 116 -1.82 -4.03 -25.18
C ASP A 116 -2.77 -3.01 -24.53
N CYS A 117 -2.20 -2.02 -23.87
CA CYS A 117 -2.94 -0.89 -23.31
C CYS A 117 -2.56 0.43 -23.99
N ARG A 118 -2.34 0.40 -25.30
CA ARG A 118 -1.94 1.51 -26.17
C ARG A 118 -0.50 1.96 -25.92
N ASP A 119 -0.29 3.13 -25.26
CA ASP A 119 1.03 3.65 -24.86
C ASP A 119 1.60 2.93 -23.63
N ILE A 120 0.84 2.03 -23.01
CA ILE A 120 1.25 1.21 -21.88
C ILE A 120 1.22 -0.26 -22.26
N CYS A 121 2.29 -0.96 -21.93
CA CYS A 121 2.36 -2.42 -21.89
C CYS A 121 2.15 -2.86 -20.45
N VAL A 122 1.23 -3.79 -20.23
CA VAL A 122 1.05 -4.44 -18.91
C VAL A 122 1.48 -5.89 -19.02
N GLU A 123 2.41 -6.27 -18.16
CA GLU A 123 2.88 -7.65 -18.01
C GLU A 123 2.34 -8.22 -16.71
N CYS A 124 1.71 -9.39 -16.78
CA CYS A 124 1.23 -10.11 -15.62
C CYS A 124 1.82 -11.53 -15.61
N SER A 125 2.18 -12.02 -14.45
CA SER A 125 2.50 -13.43 -14.28
C SER A 125 1.75 -14.02 -13.10
N PHE A 126 1.42 -15.31 -13.20
CA PHE A 126 0.82 -16.05 -12.11
C PHE A 126 1.49 -17.41 -11.99
N THR A 127 2.15 -17.63 -10.88
CA THR A 127 2.81 -18.90 -10.57
C THR A 127 2.01 -19.66 -9.53
N VAL A 128 1.66 -20.90 -9.85
CA VAL A 128 0.85 -21.77 -9.00
C VAL A 128 1.42 -23.18 -9.03
N ALA A 129 1.09 -24.03 -8.05
CA ALA A 129 1.43 -25.45 -8.10
C ALA A 129 0.85 -26.11 -9.37
N LYS A 130 1.57 -27.05 -9.96
CA LYS A 130 1.15 -27.73 -11.20
C LYS A 130 -0.25 -28.32 -11.08
N GLY A 131 -1.12 -27.92 -11.99
CA GLY A 131 -2.54 -28.28 -11.98
C GLY A 131 -3.42 -27.39 -11.11
N GLY A 132 -2.86 -26.33 -10.52
CA GLY A 132 -3.65 -25.28 -9.82
C GLY A 132 -4.47 -24.44 -10.78
N ASP A 133 -5.50 -23.79 -10.22
CA ASP A 133 -6.43 -22.96 -10.98
C ASP A 133 -5.89 -21.54 -11.15
N LYS A 134 -5.99 -20.99 -12.35
CA LYS A 134 -5.58 -19.62 -12.69
C LYS A 134 -6.73 -18.60 -12.69
N THR A 135 -7.94 -19.02 -12.39
CA THR A 135 -9.15 -18.17 -12.47
C THR A 135 -9.00 -16.89 -11.62
N VAL A 136 -8.35 -16.97 -10.47
CA VAL A 136 -8.07 -15.81 -9.62
C VAL A 136 -7.23 -14.76 -10.37
N ALA A 137 -6.18 -15.19 -11.06
CA ALA A 137 -5.33 -14.29 -11.84
C ALA A 137 -6.09 -13.69 -13.03
N GLU A 138 -6.91 -14.49 -13.73
CA GLU A 138 -7.74 -14.00 -14.83
C GLU A 138 -8.77 -12.95 -14.36
N ASN A 139 -9.34 -13.11 -13.17
CA ASN A 139 -10.22 -12.11 -12.57
C ASN A 139 -9.47 -10.82 -12.21
N ILE A 140 -8.28 -10.91 -11.59
CA ILE A 140 -7.45 -9.74 -11.31
C ILE A 140 -7.11 -9.01 -12.61
N ILE A 141 -6.64 -9.72 -13.64
CA ILE A 141 -6.31 -9.15 -14.95
C ILE A 141 -7.54 -8.49 -15.60
N ALA A 142 -8.71 -9.13 -15.48
CA ALA A 142 -9.94 -8.57 -16.01
C ALA A 142 -10.39 -7.30 -15.29
N SER A 143 -9.93 -7.04 -14.07
CA SER A 143 -10.23 -5.82 -13.31
C SER A 143 -9.28 -4.65 -13.60
N ILE A 144 -8.16 -4.88 -14.32
CA ILE A 144 -7.16 -3.84 -14.56
C ILE A 144 -7.78 -2.67 -15.33
N GLU A 145 -7.60 -1.47 -14.79
CA GLU A 145 -7.98 -0.21 -15.41
C GLU A 145 -6.75 0.69 -15.53
N ILE A 146 -6.45 1.11 -16.76
CA ILE A 146 -5.38 2.08 -17.02
C ILE A 146 -5.90 3.48 -16.73
N ARG A 147 -5.17 4.20 -15.90
CA ARG A 147 -5.55 5.54 -15.47
C ARG A 147 -4.85 6.61 -16.32
N SER A 148 -5.56 7.68 -16.63
CA SER A 148 -5.04 8.77 -17.44
C SER A 148 -4.22 9.74 -16.59
N GLU A 149 -2.97 10.05 -16.99
CA GLU A 149 -2.07 11.01 -16.30
C GLU A 149 -2.66 12.40 -16.06
N ASN A 150 -3.53 12.84 -16.97
CA ASN A 150 -4.07 14.20 -16.96
C ASN A 150 -5.41 14.31 -16.24
N LYS A 151 -5.93 13.21 -15.70
CA LYS A 151 -7.22 13.20 -15.02
C LYS A 151 -7.01 13.32 -13.52
N ALA A 152 -7.64 14.32 -12.91
CA ALA A 152 -7.78 14.35 -11.46
C ALA A 152 -8.73 13.23 -11.02
N TYR A 153 -8.32 12.43 -10.07
CA TYR A 153 -9.14 11.38 -9.51
C TYR A 153 -9.80 11.87 -8.22
N PRO A 154 -11.04 11.42 -7.93
CA PRO A 154 -11.64 11.68 -6.63
C PRO A 154 -10.78 11.07 -5.53
N LYS A 155 -10.97 11.55 -4.30
CA LYS A 155 -10.30 10.97 -3.14
C LYS A 155 -10.66 9.49 -3.02
N GLU A 156 -9.64 8.65 -2.98
CA GLU A 156 -9.76 7.20 -2.79
C GLU A 156 -8.96 6.78 -1.57
N ILE A 157 -9.50 5.82 -0.82
CA ILE A 157 -8.83 5.18 0.32
C ILE A 157 -8.68 3.71 -0.04
N ILE A 158 -7.46 3.21 0.01
CA ILE A 158 -7.14 1.81 -0.31
C ILE A 158 -6.33 1.20 0.85
N PRO A 159 -6.25 -0.13 0.95
CA PRO A 159 -5.31 -0.77 1.86
C PRO A 159 -3.92 -0.19 1.70
N ILE A 160 -3.20 -0.05 2.83
CA ILE A 160 -1.86 0.52 2.78
C ILE A 160 -0.97 -0.32 1.85
N ARG A 161 -0.25 0.36 0.94
CA ARG A 161 0.68 -0.28 0.00
C ARG A 161 2.04 -0.48 0.65
N VAL A 162 2.84 -1.37 0.09
CA VAL A 162 4.22 -1.62 0.54
C VAL A 162 5.06 -0.34 0.53
N LEU A 163 4.84 0.55 -0.42
CA LEU A 163 5.52 1.86 -0.48
C LEU A 163 5.29 2.69 0.80
N GLU A 164 4.04 2.89 1.18
CA GLU A 164 3.69 3.68 2.37
C GLU A 164 4.03 2.94 3.66
N ILE A 165 4.01 1.60 3.68
CA ILE A 165 4.56 0.82 4.80
C ILE A 165 6.04 1.16 5.00
N GLY A 166 6.81 1.22 3.92
CA GLY A 166 8.23 1.63 3.95
C GLY A 166 8.42 3.04 4.51
N GLU A 167 7.55 3.98 4.12
CA GLU A 167 7.56 5.36 4.64
C GLU A 167 7.24 5.40 6.15
N VAL A 168 6.20 4.70 6.59
CA VAL A 168 5.81 4.60 8.00
C VAL A 168 6.94 3.98 8.83
N ASN A 169 7.56 2.88 8.36
CA ASN A 169 8.67 2.22 9.03
C ASN A 169 9.88 3.14 9.15
N SER A 170 10.24 3.83 8.07
CA SER A 170 11.38 4.77 8.05
C SER A 170 11.16 5.94 9.01
N ALA A 171 9.96 6.49 9.06
CA ALA A 171 9.60 7.56 9.98
C ALA A 171 9.62 7.09 11.45
N TYR A 172 9.10 5.90 11.72
CA TYR A 172 9.15 5.26 13.03
C TYR A 172 10.60 5.05 13.52
N GLU A 173 11.45 4.45 12.69
CA GLU A 173 12.85 4.20 13.02
C GLU A 173 13.60 5.50 13.30
N TRP A 174 13.36 6.53 12.50
CA TRP A 174 13.95 7.84 12.70
C TRP A 174 13.52 8.46 14.04
N ALA A 175 12.21 8.43 14.37
CA ALA A 175 11.68 8.97 15.60
C ALA A 175 12.21 8.19 16.83
N SER A 176 12.17 6.86 16.77
CA SER A 176 12.71 5.97 17.81
C SER A 176 14.20 6.24 18.09
N SER A 177 15.01 6.31 17.04
CA SER A 177 16.43 6.63 17.13
C SER A 177 16.66 8.03 17.72
N THR A 178 15.83 9.00 17.35
CA THR A 178 15.93 10.38 17.85
C THR A 178 15.59 10.45 19.33
N ILE A 179 14.51 9.78 19.77
CA ILE A 179 14.11 9.66 21.17
C ILE A 179 15.23 8.99 21.98
N LYS A 180 15.76 7.86 21.50
CA LYS A 180 16.86 7.15 22.15
C LYS A 180 18.10 8.02 22.31
N LYS A 181 18.47 8.76 21.26
CA LYS A 181 19.64 9.66 21.27
C LYS A 181 19.48 10.85 22.20
N GLN A 182 18.28 11.40 22.31
CA GLN A 182 18.03 12.64 23.08
C GLN A 182 17.68 12.37 24.53
N LEU A 183 16.88 11.34 24.80
CA LEU A 183 16.35 11.05 26.12
C LEU A 183 16.99 9.82 26.79
N THR A 184 17.76 9.02 26.05
CA THR A 184 18.28 7.71 26.52
C THR A 184 17.15 6.76 26.93
N LYS A 185 15.96 6.91 26.33
CA LYS A 185 14.76 6.11 26.55
C LYS A 185 14.43 5.31 25.28
N ASP A 186 13.87 4.12 25.44
CA ASP A 186 13.36 3.34 24.32
C ASP A 186 11.95 3.82 23.93
N PHE A 187 11.59 3.59 22.67
CA PHE A 187 10.27 3.89 22.11
C PHE A 187 9.62 2.56 21.69
N SER A 188 8.43 2.30 22.20
CA SER A 188 7.69 1.04 22.00
C SER A 188 6.28 1.23 21.41
N SER A 189 5.95 2.46 21.02
CA SER A 189 4.63 2.85 20.47
C SER A 189 3.46 2.55 21.40
N GLN A 190 3.64 2.78 22.70
CA GLN A 190 2.58 2.70 23.69
C GLN A 190 2.12 4.11 24.10
N GLU A 191 0.96 4.24 24.76
CA GLU A 191 0.40 5.54 25.17
C GLU A 191 1.41 6.39 25.97
N GLU A 192 2.21 5.77 26.83
CA GLU A 192 3.26 6.44 27.62
C GLU A 192 4.37 7.08 26.76
N ASP A 193 4.55 6.63 25.53
CA ASP A 193 5.54 7.16 24.60
C ASP A 193 5.13 8.50 24.00
N ILE A 194 3.86 8.90 24.14
CA ILE A 194 3.37 10.24 23.75
C ILE A 194 4.20 11.32 24.46
N GLU A 195 4.50 11.13 25.75
CA GLU A 195 5.29 12.08 26.53
C GLU A 195 6.75 12.17 26.03
N LYS A 196 7.31 11.05 25.55
CA LYS A 196 8.66 11.04 24.99
C LYS A 196 8.74 11.80 23.65
N ILE A 197 7.75 11.61 22.77
CA ILE A 197 7.67 12.38 21.51
C ILE A 197 7.51 13.88 21.87
N GLN A 198 6.62 14.22 22.79
CA GLN A 198 6.36 15.59 23.20
C GLN A 198 7.63 16.26 23.77
N GLU A 199 8.36 15.56 24.67
CA GLU A 199 9.59 16.07 25.28
C GLU A 199 10.66 16.40 24.21
N VAL A 200 10.76 15.55 23.18
CA VAL A 200 11.69 15.77 22.06
C VAL A 200 11.24 16.92 21.17
N MET A 201 9.96 17.01 20.85
CA MET A 201 9.39 18.11 20.06
C MET A 201 9.60 19.46 20.76
N ASP A 202 9.37 19.52 22.06
CA ASP A 202 9.48 20.75 22.88
C ASP A 202 10.93 21.13 23.24
N SER A 203 11.90 20.30 22.89
CA SER A 203 13.32 20.54 23.20
C SER A 203 13.93 21.78 22.53
N GLY A 204 13.24 22.39 21.56
CA GLY A 204 13.72 23.52 20.77
C GLY A 204 14.83 23.15 19.75
N ARG A 205 15.12 21.86 19.58
CA ARG A 205 16.16 21.40 18.65
C ARG A 205 15.70 21.34 17.21
N PHE A 206 14.38 21.31 16.97
CA PHE A 206 13.78 21.23 15.64
C PHE A 206 13.20 22.57 15.25
N GLN A 207 13.64 23.07 14.08
CA GLN A 207 13.12 24.32 13.56
C GLN A 207 11.78 24.09 12.82
N PRO A 208 10.85 25.05 12.79
CA PRO A 208 9.57 24.93 12.11
C PRO A 208 9.66 24.50 10.62
N GLN A 209 10.80 24.80 9.95
CA GLN A 209 11.03 24.47 8.53
C GLN A 209 11.49 23.04 8.29
N GLN A 210 11.85 22.30 9.32
CA GLN A 210 12.30 20.90 9.20
C GLN A 210 11.10 19.95 9.06
N ARG A 211 10.36 20.10 7.95
CA ARG A 211 9.12 19.39 7.65
C ARG A 211 9.21 17.91 7.96
N MET A 212 10.19 17.22 7.40
CA MET A 212 10.38 15.77 7.57
C MET A 212 10.45 15.36 9.05
N ALA A 213 11.14 16.14 9.90
CA ALA A 213 11.23 15.81 11.33
C ALA A 213 9.85 15.85 12.01
N TRP A 214 9.05 16.87 11.69
CA TRP A 214 7.72 17.02 12.25
C TRP A 214 6.74 15.98 11.74
N GLU A 215 6.81 15.63 10.45
CA GLU A 215 6.02 14.56 9.87
C GLU A 215 6.38 13.21 10.49
N ASN A 216 7.67 12.91 10.69
CA ASN A 216 8.12 11.67 11.34
C ASN A 216 7.62 11.56 12.78
N PHE A 217 7.58 12.66 13.56
CA PHE A 217 6.94 12.64 14.87
C PHE A 217 5.45 12.36 14.79
N GLY A 218 4.78 12.92 13.78
CA GLY A 218 3.37 12.63 13.53
C GLY A 218 3.12 11.17 13.20
N VAL A 219 3.95 10.58 12.34
CA VAL A 219 3.85 9.14 12.01
C VAL A 219 4.13 8.27 13.25
N ALA A 220 5.14 8.60 14.05
CA ALA A 220 5.41 7.89 15.30
C ALA A 220 4.23 7.98 16.28
N PHE A 221 3.55 9.13 16.35
CA PHE A 221 2.30 9.28 17.10
C PHE A 221 1.18 8.40 16.49
N GLY A 222 1.11 8.31 15.15
CA GLY A 222 0.18 7.42 14.45
C GLY A 222 0.38 5.96 14.80
N THR A 223 1.61 5.49 15.00
CA THR A 223 1.87 4.10 15.43
C THR A 223 1.35 3.81 16.82
N ILE A 224 1.35 4.81 17.72
CA ILE A 224 0.72 4.68 19.04
C ILE A 224 -0.80 4.53 18.89
N LEU A 225 -1.43 5.34 18.04
CA LEU A 225 -2.88 5.26 17.80
C LEU A 225 -3.30 3.87 17.32
N VAL A 226 -2.53 3.27 16.40
CA VAL A 226 -2.80 1.91 15.90
C VAL A 226 -2.65 0.85 17.01
N ASN A 227 -1.66 0.99 17.87
CA ASN A 227 -1.42 0.03 18.94
C ASN A 227 -2.45 0.12 20.09
N GLU A 228 -2.94 1.32 20.36
CA GLU A 228 -3.83 1.59 21.50
C GLU A 228 -5.32 1.56 21.15
N MET A 229 -5.67 1.59 19.86
CA MET A 229 -7.06 1.63 19.40
C MET A 229 -7.35 0.46 18.47
N GLU A 230 -8.06 -0.54 18.98
CA GLU A 230 -8.52 -1.67 18.17
C GLU A 230 -9.41 -1.18 17.02
N GLY A 231 -9.12 -1.61 15.79
CA GLY A 231 -9.81 -1.16 14.57
C GLY A 231 -9.23 0.09 13.92
N MET A 232 -8.16 0.68 14.49
CA MET A 232 -7.38 1.73 13.83
C MET A 232 -6.34 1.08 12.91
N GLU A 233 -6.39 1.39 11.62
CA GLU A 233 -5.52 0.77 10.62
C GLU A 233 -4.85 1.83 9.74
N TRP A 234 -3.62 1.55 9.29
CA TRP A 234 -2.97 2.33 8.25
C TRP A 234 -3.62 2.04 6.89
N VAL A 235 -3.85 3.11 6.14
CA VAL A 235 -4.39 3.09 4.77
C VAL A 235 -3.57 4.01 3.89
N THR A 236 -3.63 3.80 2.58
CA THR A 236 -3.13 4.79 1.60
C THR A 236 -4.28 5.67 1.14
N VAL A 237 -4.10 6.98 1.25
CA VAL A 237 -5.01 7.99 0.70
C VAL A 237 -4.44 8.50 -0.60
N ILE A 238 -5.28 8.52 -1.63
CA ILE A 238 -4.99 9.11 -2.92
C ILE A 238 -5.96 10.27 -3.11
N ASP A 239 -5.45 11.50 -3.18
CA ASP A 239 -6.26 12.71 -3.33
C ASP A 239 -5.67 13.59 -4.43
N GLY A 240 -6.27 13.51 -5.59
CA GLY A 240 -5.78 14.17 -6.79
C GLY A 240 -4.42 13.64 -7.26
N LYS A 241 -3.34 14.31 -6.88
CA LYS A 241 -1.95 13.92 -7.17
C LYS A 241 -1.15 13.59 -5.91
N GLU A 242 -1.74 13.78 -4.76
CA GLU A 242 -1.11 13.49 -3.48
C GLU A 242 -1.44 12.05 -3.08
N GLU A 243 -0.43 11.35 -2.60
CA GLU A 243 -0.53 9.99 -2.08
C GLU A 243 0.21 9.97 -0.76
N TYR A 244 -0.42 9.46 0.29
CA TYR A 244 0.18 9.47 1.63
C TYR A 244 -0.44 8.42 2.55
N PRO A 245 0.31 7.93 3.55
CA PRO A 245 -0.24 7.07 4.59
C PRO A 245 -1.12 7.87 5.55
N ALA A 246 -2.28 7.32 5.88
CA ALA A 246 -3.19 7.86 6.87
C ALA A 246 -3.75 6.73 7.74
N LEU A 247 -4.49 7.09 8.78
CA LEU A 247 -5.19 6.15 9.65
C LEU A 247 -6.69 6.20 9.37
N GLN A 248 -7.31 5.05 9.26
CA GLN A 248 -8.75 4.89 9.17
C GLN A 248 -9.26 4.02 10.33
N PHE A 249 -10.37 4.40 10.92
CA PHE A 249 -10.99 3.64 12.01
C PHE A 249 -12.15 2.79 11.48
N MET A 250 -12.04 1.45 11.57
CA MET A 250 -13.09 0.48 11.25
C MET A 250 -13.76 0.69 9.88
N ASN A 251 -12.99 1.05 8.84
CA ASN A 251 -13.50 1.41 7.50
C ASN A 251 -14.58 2.51 7.50
N SER A 252 -14.64 3.33 8.53
CA SER A 252 -15.57 4.47 8.64
C SER A 252 -15.04 5.71 7.91
N ASP A 253 -15.81 6.79 7.95
CA ASP A 253 -15.37 8.10 7.43
C ASP A 253 -14.33 8.80 8.33
N MET A 254 -14.00 8.21 9.49
CA MET A 254 -12.98 8.73 10.39
C MET A 254 -11.59 8.45 9.80
N LEU A 255 -11.02 9.49 9.22
CA LEU A 255 -9.70 9.48 8.59
C LEU A 255 -8.79 10.48 9.28
N ILE A 256 -7.58 10.05 9.63
CA ILE A 256 -6.60 10.85 10.37
C ILE A 256 -5.29 10.83 9.58
N ASP A 257 -4.74 12.02 9.31
CA ASP A 257 -3.38 12.19 8.84
C ASP A 257 -2.49 12.62 10.02
N PRO A 258 -1.78 11.68 10.67
CA PRO A 258 -1.00 12.00 11.86
C PRO A 258 0.22 12.87 11.55
N ALA A 259 0.80 12.74 10.35
CA ALA A 259 1.88 13.60 9.91
C ALA A 259 1.42 15.06 9.78
N ALA A 260 0.26 15.26 9.17
CA ALA A 260 -0.33 16.59 9.02
C ALA A 260 -0.75 17.22 10.37
N ILE A 261 -1.21 16.44 11.34
CA ILE A 261 -1.54 16.94 12.69
C ILE A 261 -0.35 17.69 13.28
N VAL A 262 0.82 17.10 13.25
CA VAL A 262 2.03 17.70 13.83
C VAL A 262 2.60 18.79 12.93
N TRP A 263 2.77 18.50 11.63
CA TRP A 263 3.34 19.44 10.67
C TRP A 263 2.54 20.75 10.56
N ASN A 264 1.20 20.66 10.48
CA ASN A 264 0.36 21.86 10.34
C ASN A 264 0.46 22.83 11.50
N LYS A 265 0.79 22.34 12.70
CA LYS A 265 1.04 23.19 13.87
C LYS A 265 2.47 23.71 13.89
N ALA A 266 3.45 22.83 13.65
CA ALA A 266 4.87 23.19 13.63
C ALA A 266 5.19 24.29 12.60
N LYS A 267 4.71 24.17 11.36
CA LYS A 267 4.95 25.18 10.30
C LYS A 267 4.37 26.56 10.61
N LYS A 268 3.39 26.63 11.49
CA LYS A 268 2.78 27.88 11.97
C LYS A 268 3.36 28.35 13.30
N ASN A 269 4.35 27.64 13.82
CA ASN A 269 4.93 27.85 15.15
C ASN A 269 3.87 27.85 16.27
N LEU A 270 2.89 26.95 16.14
CA LEU A 270 1.85 26.72 17.13
C LEU A 270 2.18 25.50 18.00
N PRO A 271 1.80 25.51 19.29
CA PRO A 271 1.99 24.34 20.15
C PRO A 271 1.18 23.16 19.64
N CYS A 272 1.78 21.98 19.70
CA CYS A 272 1.15 20.70 19.39
C CYS A 272 1.12 19.85 20.68
N ASP A 273 -0.03 19.72 21.31
CA ASP A 273 -0.23 18.87 22.49
C ASP A 273 -0.73 17.48 22.01
N LEU A 274 0.20 16.52 21.90
CA LEU A 274 -0.11 15.18 21.43
C LEU A 274 -1.04 14.42 22.38
N LYS A 275 -0.97 14.69 23.69
CA LYS A 275 -1.86 14.05 24.68
C LYS A 275 -3.31 14.55 24.54
N ALA A 276 -3.48 15.82 24.22
CA ALA A 276 -4.80 16.38 23.91
C ALA A 276 -5.36 15.82 22.59
N GLU A 277 -4.52 15.72 21.56
CA GLU A 277 -4.91 15.10 20.28
C GLU A 277 -5.28 13.62 20.45
N PHE A 278 -4.50 12.84 21.20
CA PHE A 278 -4.81 11.43 21.50
C PHE A 278 -6.19 11.29 22.14
N LYS A 279 -6.47 12.07 23.19
CA LYS A 279 -7.77 12.06 23.87
C LYS A 279 -8.94 12.48 22.96
N LYS A 280 -8.68 13.42 22.06
CA LYS A 280 -9.67 13.88 21.09
C LYS A 280 -9.99 12.74 20.12
N ILE A 281 -8.97 12.13 19.51
CA ILE A 281 -9.10 11.03 18.55
C ILE A 281 -9.80 9.83 19.20
N LYS A 282 -9.45 9.49 20.45
CA LYS A 282 -10.09 8.40 21.18
C LYS A 282 -11.59 8.61 21.34
N ARG A 283 -12.01 9.83 21.71
CA ARG A 283 -13.44 10.18 21.82
C ARG A 283 -14.17 10.13 20.47
N GLU A 284 -13.51 10.55 19.41
CA GLU A 284 -14.08 10.46 18.05
C GLU A 284 -14.26 9.00 17.64
N ALA A 285 -13.30 8.13 17.95
CA ALA A 285 -13.41 6.68 17.70
C ALA A 285 -14.54 6.03 18.54
N GLU A 286 -14.66 6.40 19.81
CA GLU A 286 -15.76 5.95 20.67
C GLU A 286 -17.13 6.35 20.11
N ALA A 287 -17.27 7.56 19.58
CA ALA A 287 -18.52 8.02 18.94
C ALA A 287 -18.86 7.21 17.68
N VAL A 288 -17.85 6.84 16.87
CA VAL A 288 -18.06 5.96 15.71
C VAL A 288 -18.56 4.58 16.13
N LEU A 289 -18.04 4.01 17.25
CA LEU A 289 -18.52 2.73 17.78
C LEU A 289 -19.99 2.79 18.25
N ASP A 290 -20.37 3.90 18.87
CA ASP A 290 -21.76 4.10 19.32
C ASP A 290 -22.73 4.21 18.13
N ASP A 291 -22.31 4.75 17.00
CA ASP A 291 -23.13 4.88 15.78
C ASP A 291 -23.26 3.55 15.01
N ILE A 292 -22.34 2.59 15.20
CA ILE A 292 -22.34 1.28 14.54
C ILE A 292 -23.18 0.24 15.33
N ASN A 293 -23.35 0.39 16.64
CA ASN A 293 -24.09 -0.50 17.54
C ASN A 293 -25.56 -0.08 17.65
#